data_c51c8313f03be51cd16a5d3f7302d73b
#
_entry.id   c51c8313f03be51cd16a5d3f7302d73b
#
_cell.length_a   1.000
_cell.length_b   1.000
_cell.length_c   1.000
_cell.angle_alpha   90.00
_cell.angle_beta   90.00
_cell.angle_gamma   90.00
#
_symmetry.space_group_name_H-M   'P 1'
#
loop_
_entity.id
_entity.type
_entity.pdbx_description
1 polymer ?
#
loop_
_entity_poly.entity_id
_entity_poly.type
_entity_poly.pdbx_seq_one_letter_code
_entity_poly.pdbx_strand_id
1 'polypeptide(L)'
;SILHSNNEVGSIQDFAKIKEIVARHNTARDEGNFLALHADLAQSVGRCHIDVGRLGLDYATIVGHKMGAPKGIAGLYVAGRQRSSLVPLIHGGGQEMGMRSGTENVMLCGALGLAIELATANLDGDIEDLRRKRDVFLAALLESLPIDAPFAVNGPSDPQACLPNMLSFSIPGVEAAGIIGQVGNQVAVSSGSACHTGKDGGGVLHAMGKTEEARRGTFRVSWGFASLEEDLREAARILGVAIAKQLG
;
A
#
# COMPACT_ATOMS: atom_id res chain seq x y z
N SER A 1 9.56 5.24 -12.60
CA SER A 1 8.33 5.12 -11.81
C SER A 1 8.49 4.02 -10.76
N ILE A 2 8.23 4.36 -9.48
CA ILE A 2 8.44 3.45 -8.35
C ILE A 2 7.25 3.56 -7.39
N LEU A 3 6.75 2.43 -6.87
CA LEU A 3 5.83 2.42 -5.73
C LEU A 3 6.54 3.00 -4.50
N HIS A 4 5.93 4.02 -3.86
CA HIS A 4 6.46 4.53 -2.60
C HIS A 4 6.29 3.52 -1.46
N SER A 5 5.14 2.87 -1.41
CA SER A 5 4.87 1.79 -0.47
C SER A 5 4.14 0.64 -1.13
N ASN A 6 4.54 -0.58 -0.76
CA ASN A 6 4.05 -1.80 -1.38
C ASN A 6 2.70 -2.23 -0.79
N ASN A 7 1.75 -2.58 -1.64
CA ASN A 7 0.40 -2.96 -1.24
C ASN A 7 0.25 -4.43 -0.78
N GLU A 8 1.28 -5.25 -0.92
CA GLU A 8 1.24 -6.67 -0.52
C GLU A 8 1.95 -6.93 0.79
N VAL A 9 3.15 -6.37 0.97
CA VAL A 9 3.99 -6.61 2.16
C VAL A 9 4.19 -5.35 3.01
N GLY A 10 3.65 -4.21 2.57
CA GLY A 10 3.68 -2.97 3.34
C GLY A 10 5.02 -2.24 3.36
N SER A 11 6.05 -2.70 2.66
CA SER A 11 7.35 -2.03 2.68
C SER A 11 7.29 -0.61 2.13
N ILE A 12 7.94 0.34 2.79
CA ILE A 12 8.13 1.72 2.36
C ILE A 12 9.51 1.84 1.75
N GLN A 13 9.61 2.40 0.54
CA GLN A 13 10.87 2.55 -0.18
C GLN A 13 11.67 3.75 0.33
N ASP A 14 12.99 3.63 0.38
CA ASP A 14 13.90 4.71 0.74
C ASP A 14 14.06 5.71 -0.41
N PHE A 15 13.09 6.62 -0.53
CA PHE A 15 13.11 7.65 -1.57
C PHE A 15 14.26 8.65 -1.42
N ALA A 16 14.87 8.79 -0.24
CA ALA A 16 16.05 9.61 -0.09
C ALA A 16 17.23 9.05 -0.92
N LYS A 17 17.48 7.75 -0.81
CA LYS A 17 18.50 7.07 -1.64
C LYS A 17 18.14 7.06 -3.12
N ILE A 18 16.87 6.83 -3.45
CA ILE A 18 16.41 6.85 -4.85
C ILE A 18 16.65 8.23 -5.47
N LYS A 19 16.29 9.31 -4.76
CA LYS A 19 16.54 10.69 -5.18
C LYS A 19 18.03 10.94 -5.44
N GLU A 20 18.92 10.48 -4.54
CA GLU A 20 20.37 10.63 -4.72
C GLU A 20 20.89 9.91 -5.96
N ILE A 21 20.37 8.70 -6.24
CA ILE A 21 20.72 7.93 -7.44
C ILE A 21 20.27 8.69 -8.70
N VAL A 22 19.01 9.17 -8.72
CA VAL A 22 18.47 9.94 -9.83
C VAL A 22 19.26 11.25 -10.05
N ALA A 23 19.58 11.97 -8.97
CA ALA A 23 20.37 13.20 -9.04
C ALA A 23 21.76 12.96 -9.63
N ARG A 24 22.48 11.92 -9.19
CA ARG A 24 23.78 11.54 -9.74
C ARG A 24 23.72 11.20 -11.23
N HIS A 25 22.65 10.51 -11.66
CA HIS A 25 22.45 10.24 -13.09
C HIS A 25 22.19 11.51 -13.90
N ASN A 26 21.45 12.45 -13.35
CA ASN A 26 21.10 13.68 -14.04
C ASN A 26 22.27 14.66 -14.16
N THR A 27 23.23 14.65 -13.23
CA THR A 27 24.45 15.50 -13.35
C THR A 27 25.36 15.12 -14.53
N ALA A 28 25.26 13.90 -15.03
CA ALA A 28 26.04 13.39 -16.17
C ALA A 28 25.28 13.42 -17.50
N ARG A 29 24.08 14.04 -17.56
CA ARG A 29 23.21 14.05 -18.73
C ARG A 29 23.01 15.47 -19.26
N ASP A 30 22.84 15.57 -20.58
CA ASP A 30 22.41 16.81 -21.25
C ASP A 30 20.95 17.12 -20.85
N GLU A 31 20.59 18.43 -20.89
CA GLU A 31 19.25 18.92 -20.51
C GLU A 31 18.09 18.20 -21.22
N GLY A 32 18.30 17.66 -22.43
CA GLY A 32 17.30 16.89 -23.19
C GLY A 32 17.11 15.44 -22.73
N ASN A 33 17.95 14.92 -21.82
CA ASN A 33 17.99 13.50 -21.42
C ASN A 33 17.77 13.32 -19.90
N PHE A 34 17.00 14.22 -19.30
CA PHE A 34 16.71 14.22 -17.86
C PHE A 34 15.89 13.00 -17.44
N LEU A 35 16.33 12.31 -16.38
CA LEU A 35 15.60 11.22 -15.75
C LEU A 35 14.60 11.80 -14.75
N ALA A 36 13.31 11.72 -15.05
CA ALA A 36 12.25 12.15 -14.16
C ALA A 36 11.93 11.07 -13.11
N LEU A 37 11.66 11.49 -11.88
CA LEU A 37 11.28 10.60 -10.78
C LEU A 37 9.76 10.68 -10.53
N HIS A 38 9.08 9.55 -10.72
CA HIS A 38 7.66 9.39 -10.39
C HIS A 38 7.49 8.42 -9.22
N ALA A 39 6.63 8.78 -8.26
CA ALA A 39 6.18 7.91 -7.19
C ALA A 39 4.69 7.56 -7.32
N ASP A 40 4.36 6.28 -7.21
CA ASP A 40 2.99 5.86 -6.92
C ASP A 40 2.77 5.95 -5.40
N LEU A 41 1.93 6.91 -4.99
CA LEU A 41 1.59 7.18 -3.60
C LEU A 41 0.24 6.56 -3.17
N ALA A 42 -0.33 5.66 -3.98
CA ALA A 42 -1.67 5.11 -3.75
C ALA A 42 -1.87 4.49 -2.36
N GLN A 43 -0.81 3.95 -1.75
CA GLN A 43 -0.87 3.37 -0.42
C GLN A 43 -0.32 4.30 0.68
N SER A 44 0.26 5.44 0.33
CA SER A 44 1.11 6.22 1.24
C SER A 44 0.43 7.45 1.83
N VAL A 45 -0.40 8.15 1.05
CA VAL A 45 -1.08 9.37 1.52
C VAL A 45 -2.03 9.02 2.67
N GLY A 46 -1.94 9.79 3.76
CA GLY A 46 -2.68 9.54 5.00
C GLY A 46 -2.12 8.39 5.86
N ARG A 47 -0.94 7.82 5.50
CA ARG A 47 -0.28 6.72 6.24
C ARG A 47 1.22 6.91 6.39
N CYS A 48 1.78 7.82 5.62
CA CYS A 48 3.18 8.23 5.64
C CYS A 48 3.29 9.73 5.48
N HIS A 49 4.35 10.31 6.02
CA HIS A 49 4.71 11.68 5.71
C HIS A 49 5.19 11.81 4.28
N ILE A 50 4.45 12.56 3.48
CA ILE A 50 4.76 12.80 2.07
C ILE A 50 5.04 14.28 1.86
N ASP A 51 6.27 14.60 1.54
CA ASP A 51 6.69 15.91 1.05
C ASP A 51 7.33 15.73 -0.32
N VAL A 52 6.60 16.08 -1.36
CA VAL A 52 7.02 15.88 -2.75
C VAL A 52 8.34 16.61 -3.08
N GLY A 53 8.61 17.75 -2.43
CA GLY A 53 9.84 18.51 -2.59
C GLY A 53 11.03 17.82 -1.92
N ARG A 54 10.88 17.36 -0.68
CA ARG A 54 11.91 16.58 0.04
C ARG A 54 12.22 15.28 -0.66
N LEU A 55 11.19 14.58 -1.15
CA LEU A 55 11.34 13.35 -1.92
C LEU A 55 11.91 13.59 -3.32
N GLY A 56 11.90 14.84 -3.81
CA GLY A 56 12.45 15.22 -5.11
C GLY A 56 11.63 14.69 -6.28
N LEU A 57 10.33 14.56 -6.10
CA LEU A 57 9.45 14.00 -7.12
C LEU A 57 9.18 14.98 -8.24
N ASP A 58 9.21 14.49 -9.47
CA ASP A 58 8.73 15.16 -10.67
C ASP A 58 7.25 14.90 -10.89
N TYR A 59 6.81 13.70 -10.59
CA TYR A 59 5.42 13.26 -10.68
C TYR A 59 5.05 12.40 -9.46
N ALA A 60 3.76 12.45 -9.08
CA ALA A 60 3.23 11.51 -8.09
C ALA A 60 1.76 11.18 -8.38
N THR A 61 1.42 9.90 -8.33
CA THR A 61 0.03 9.43 -8.43
C THR A 61 -0.61 9.34 -7.05
N ILE A 62 -1.79 9.94 -6.90
CA ILE A 62 -2.59 9.94 -5.67
C ILE A 62 -3.94 9.30 -5.99
N VAL A 63 -4.40 8.35 -5.16
CA VAL A 63 -5.62 7.57 -5.42
C VAL A 63 -6.66 7.80 -4.34
N GLY A 64 -7.78 8.44 -4.71
CA GLY A 64 -8.78 8.93 -3.76
C GLY A 64 -9.44 7.85 -2.90
N HIS A 65 -9.88 6.72 -3.50
CA HIS A 65 -10.58 5.66 -2.77
C HIS A 65 -9.72 4.92 -1.73
N LYS A 66 -8.40 5.12 -1.72
CA LYS A 66 -7.52 4.59 -0.67
C LYS A 66 -7.46 5.49 0.57
N MET A 67 -7.99 6.71 0.48
CA MET A 67 -8.03 7.71 1.55
C MET A 67 -9.47 8.03 2.01
N GLY A 68 -10.46 7.28 1.55
CA GLY A 68 -11.87 7.51 1.90
C GLY A 68 -12.66 8.38 0.93
N ALA A 69 -12.06 8.88 -0.17
CA ALA A 69 -12.82 9.50 -1.23
C ALA A 69 -13.63 8.46 -2.02
N PRO A 70 -14.70 8.85 -2.73
CA PRO A 70 -15.42 7.95 -3.61
C PRO A 70 -14.51 7.38 -4.71
N LYS A 71 -14.88 6.20 -5.25
CA LYS A 71 -14.22 5.64 -6.44
C LYS A 71 -14.43 6.54 -7.66
N GLY A 72 -13.47 6.58 -8.58
CA GLY A 72 -13.56 7.34 -9.83
C GLY A 72 -12.75 8.63 -9.85
N ILE A 73 -11.99 8.93 -8.79
CA ILE A 73 -11.11 10.10 -8.74
C ILE A 73 -9.70 9.72 -8.31
N ALA A 74 -8.72 10.31 -8.97
CA ALA A 74 -7.31 10.27 -8.66
C ALA A 74 -6.67 11.60 -9.02
N GLY A 75 -5.49 11.90 -8.46
CA GLY A 75 -4.70 13.07 -8.79
C GLY A 75 -3.32 12.68 -9.32
N LEU A 76 -2.80 13.50 -10.23
CA LEU A 76 -1.40 13.47 -10.64
C LEU A 76 -0.73 14.77 -10.21
N TYR A 77 0.19 14.68 -9.26
CA TYR A 77 1.10 15.79 -8.99
C TYR A 77 2.12 15.91 -10.12
N VAL A 78 2.32 17.12 -10.60
CA VAL A 78 3.32 17.46 -11.62
C VAL A 78 4.14 18.63 -11.09
N ALA A 79 5.46 18.42 -10.91
CA ALA A 79 6.36 19.49 -10.51
C ALA A 79 6.37 20.61 -11.56
N GLY A 80 6.49 21.87 -11.10
CA GLY A 80 6.43 23.05 -12.00
C GLY A 80 7.40 22.97 -13.19
N ARG A 81 8.60 22.41 -12.96
CA ARG A 81 9.63 22.20 -14.00
C ARG A 81 9.25 21.17 -15.07
N GLN A 82 8.27 20.31 -14.80
CA GLN A 82 7.86 19.22 -15.71
C GLN A 82 6.57 19.51 -16.49
N ARG A 83 5.90 20.64 -16.23
CA ARG A 83 4.62 20.96 -16.88
C ARG A 83 4.72 21.05 -18.40
N SER A 84 5.80 21.61 -18.92
CA SER A 84 6.03 21.71 -20.37
C SER A 84 6.46 20.41 -21.04
N SER A 85 6.90 19.42 -20.25
CA SER A 85 7.36 18.11 -20.73
C SER A 85 6.25 17.07 -20.79
N LEU A 86 5.10 17.33 -20.12
CA LEU A 86 3.98 16.41 -20.09
C LEU A 86 3.19 16.48 -21.38
N VAL A 87 3.20 15.38 -22.13
CA VAL A 87 2.38 15.23 -23.33
C VAL A 87 1.00 14.68 -22.92
N PRO A 88 -0.11 15.38 -23.25
CA PRO A 88 -1.44 14.89 -22.91
C PRO A 88 -1.74 13.57 -23.58
N LEU A 89 -2.27 12.61 -22.81
CA LEU A 89 -2.77 11.35 -23.36
C LEU A 89 -4.20 11.49 -23.91
N ILE A 90 -4.99 12.42 -23.32
CA ILE A 90 -6.36 12.73 -23.74
C ILE A 90 -6.42 14.18 -24.20
N HIS A 91 -6.60 14.39 -25.49
CA HIS A 91 -6.69 15.69 -26.13
C HIS A 91 -8.13 16.18 -26.20
N GLY A 92 -8.36 17.51 -26.29
CA GLY A 92 -9.68 18.11 -26.44
C GLY A 92 -9.73 19.58 -26.01
N GLY A 93 -10.64 19.93 -25.12
CA GLY A 93 -11.02 21.29 -24.76
C GLY A 93 -10.06 22.08 -23.87
N GLY A 94 -8.86 21.56 -23.56
CA GLY A 94 -7.83 22.29 -22.82
C GLY A 94 -7.98 22.29 -21.30
N GLN A 95 -8.87 21.49 -20.73
CA GLN A 95 -9.04 21.34 -19.29
C GLN A 95 -7.74 20.84 -18.63
N GLU A 96 -7.62 21.03 -17.30
CA GLU A 96 -6.40 20.72 -16.55
C GLU A 96 -5.15 21.36 -17.16
N MET A 97 -5.25 22.62 -17.56
CA MET A 97 -4.15 23.37 -18.22
C MET A 97 -3.63 22.67 -19.49
N GLY A 98 -4.51 21.98 -20.22
CA GLY A 98 -4.18 21.23 -21.44
C GLY A 98 -3.56 19.85 -21.18
N MET A 99 -3.34 19.45 -19.95
CA MET A 99 -2.71 18.17 -19.60
C MET A 99 -3.68 16.98 -19.65
N ARG A 100 -4.98 17.24 -19.46
CA ARG A 100 -6.02 16.19 -19.48
C ARG A 100 -7.38 16.81 -19.83
N SER A 101 -7.84 16.59 -21.05
CA SER A 101 -9.10 17.14 -21.52
C SER A 101 -10.31 16.32 -21.04
N GLY A 102 -11.46 16.99 -21.03
CA GLY A 102 -12.76 16.48 -20.56
C GLY A 102 -13.26 17.33 -19.39
N THR A 103 -14.58 17.52 -19.31
CA THR A 103 -15.20 18.30 -18.22
C THR A 103 -14.81 17.72 -16.87
N GLU A 104 -14.36 18.58 -15.98
CA GLU A 104 -13.91 18.22 -14.64
C GLU A 104 -15.09 17.72 -13.81
N ASN A 105 -14.90 16.61 -13.09
CA ASN A 105 -15.87 16.13 -12.13
C ASN A 105 -15.71 16.88 -10.80
N VAL A 106 -16.30 18.07 -10.72
CA VAL A 106 -16.14 19.00 -9.59
C VAL A 106 -16.51 18.37 -8.25
N MET A 107 -17.56 17.53 -8.21
CA MET A 107 -17.98 16.83 -6.99
C MET A 107 -16.89 15.87 -6.51
N LEU A 108 -16.33 15.07 -7.40
CA LEU A 108 -15.26 14.13 -7.03
C LEU A 108 -13.95 14.86 -6.72
N CYS A 109 -13.65 15.97 -7.41
CA CYS A 109 -12.48 16.81 -7.08
C CYS A 109 -12.60 17.38 -5.66
N GLY A 110 -13.76 17.91 -5.29
CA GLY A 110 -14.02 18.37 -3.93
C GLY A 110 -13.92 17.24 -2.89
N ALA A 111 -14.47 16.07 -3.20
CA ALA A 111 -14.38 14.90 -2.33
C ALA A 111 -12.93 14.41 -2.15
N LEU A 112 -12.10 14.45 -3.21
CA LEU A 112 -10.67 14.12 -3.12
C LEU A 112 -9.93 15.13 -2.25
N GLY A 113 -10.18 16.44 -2.43
CA GLY A 113 -9.57 17.50 -1.63
C GLY A 113 -9.88 17.32 -0.14
N LEU A 114 -11.15 17.12 0.21
CA LEU A 114 -11.56 16.85 1.60
C LEU A 114 -10.93 15.57 2.16
N ALA A 115 -10.88 14.50 1.38
CA ALA A 115 -10.26 13.25 1.82
C ALA A 115 -8.76 13.41 2.13
N ILE A 116 -8.03 14.19 1.32
CA ILE A 116 -6.61 14.51 1.58
C ILE A 116 -6.49 15.34 2.87
N GLU A 117 -7.31 16.37 3.00
CA GLU A 117 -7.33 17.23 4.19
C GLU A 117 -7.56 16.42 5.47
N LEU A 118 -8.62 15.60 5.50
CA LEU A 118 -8.92 14.74 6.64
C LEU A 118 -7.83 13.72 6.93
N ALA A 119 -7.28 13.07 5.90
CA ALA A 119 -6.24 12.06 6.03
C ALA A 119 -4.88 12.63 6.49
N THR A 120 -4.69 13.95 6.45
CA THR A 120 -3.44 14.61 6.84
C THR A 120 -3.56 15.52 8.05
N ALA A 121 -4.78 15.78 8.52
CA ALA A 121 -5.04 16.72 9.62
C ALA A 121 -4.38 16.31 10.96
N ASN A 122 -4.30 15.02 11.24
CA ASN A 122 -3.69 14.47 12.47
C ASN A 122 -2.78 13.27 12.14
N LEU A 123 -1.95 13.42 11.11
CA LEU A 123 -1.21 12.30 10.52
C LEU A 123 -0.36 11.51 11.52
N ASP A 124 0.32 12.17 12.46
CA ASP A 124 1.15 11.50 13.47
C ASP A 124 0.31 10.64 14.41
N GLY A 125 -0.77 11.20 14.96
CA GLY A 125 -1.70 10.45 15.82
C GLY A 125 -2.38 9.29 15.09
N ASP A 126 -2.72 9.48 13.82
CA ASP A 126 -3.33 8.46 12.98
C ASP A 126 -2.36 7.31 12.68
N ILE A 127 -1.09 7.62 12.40
CA ILE A 127 -0.04 6.61 12.21
C ILE A 127 0.17 5.80 13.49
N GLU A 128 0.20 6.46 14.65
CA GLU A 128 0.37 5.80 15.94
C GLU A 128 -0.83 4.87 16.25
N ASP A 129 -2.06 5.34 16.04
CA ASP A 129 -3.28 4.54 16.21
C ASP A 129 -3.29 3.31 15.29
N LEU A 130 -2.94 3.47 14.02
CA LEU A 130 -2.87 2.37 13.07
C LEU A 130 -1.80 1.34 13.46
N ARG A 131 -0.64 1.77 13.99
CA ARG A 131 0.41 0.88 14.51
C ARG A 131 -0.06 0.11 15.75
N ARG A 132 -0.70 0.80 16.69
CA ARG A 132 -1.28 0.17 17.87
C ARG A 132 -2.30 -0.91 17.48
N LYS A 133 -3.16 -0.64 16.52
CA LYS A 133 -4.10 -1.62 15.95
C LYS A 133 -3.39 -2.84 15.33
N ARG A 134 -2.24 -2.61 14.66
CA ARG A 134 -1.39 -3.71 14.16
C ARG A 134 -0.92 -4.60 15.29
N ASP A 135 -0.42 -4.01 16.35
CA ASP A 135 0.13 -4.76 17.50
C ASP A 135 -0.98 -5.55 18.22
N VAL A 136 -2.17 -4.95 18.35
CA VAL A 136 -3.37 -5.62 18.91
C VAL A 136 -3.76 -6.84 18.07
N PHE A 137 -3.84 -6.69 16.75
CA PHE A 137 -4.16 -7.81 15.86
C PHE A 137 -3.09 -8.90 15.94
N LEU A 138 -1.82 -8.54 15.86
CA LEU A 138 -0.70 -9.48 15.87
C LEU A 138 -0.63 -10.26 17.17
N ALA A 139 -0.77 -9.61 18.32
CA ALA A 139 -0.77 -10.27 19.63
C ALA A 139 -1.90 -11.29 19.73
N ALA A 140 -3.15 -10.90 19.41
CA ALA A 140 -4.31 -11.78 19.45
C ALA A 140 -4.20 -12.97 18.47
N LEU A 141 -3.59 -12.74 17.29
CA LEU A 141 -3.32 -13.81 16.34
C LEU A 141 -2.33 -14.83 16.91
N LEU A 142 -1.20 -14.38 17.45
CA LEU A 142 -0.17 -15.24 18.01
C LEU A 142 -0.68 -16.05 19.22
N GLU A 143 -1.52 -15.45 20.07
CA GLU A 143 -2.19 -16.15 21.18
C GLU A 143 -3.13 -17.28 20.71
N SER A 144 -3.63 -17.18 19.47
CA SER A 144 -4.58 -18.16 18.89
C SER A 144 -3.91 -19.24 18.06
N LEU A 145 -2.59 -19.14 17.83
CA LEU A 145 -1.81 -20.12 17.07
C LEU A 145 -1.13 -21.13 18.00
N PRO A 146 -0.83 -22.36 17.52
CA PRO A 146 0.08 -23.26 18.21
C PRO A 146 1.43 -22.58 18.46
N ILE A 147 2.07 -22.91 19.61
CA ILE A 147 3.32 -22.28 20.03
C ILE A 147 4.49 -22.51 19.05
N ASP A 148 4.43 -23.60 18.31
CA ASP A 148 5.40 -24.03 17.30
C ASP A 148 4.96 -23.73 15.85
N ALA A 149 3.87 -22.96 15.68
CA ALA A 149 3.41 -22.58 14.35
C ALA A 149 4.52 -21.85 13.57
N PRO A 150 4.78 -22.22 12.30
CA PRO A 150 5.86 -21.63 11.51
C PRO A 150 5.47 -20.24 10.98
N PHE A 151 5.23 -19.31 11.91
CA PHE A 151 4.78 -17.95 11.63
C PHE A 151 5.94 -17.04 11.20
N ALA A 152 5.77 -16.30 10.12
CA ALA A 152 6.73 -15.30 9.68
C ALA A 152 6.03 -14.05 9.11
N VAL A 153 6.38 -12.87 9.59
CA VAL A 153 5.97 -11.60 8.98
C VAL A 153 6.70 -11.40 7.66
N ASN A 154 5.98 -10.94 6.64
CA ASN A 154 6.56 -10.56 5.36
C ASN A 154 6.84 -9.04 5.34
N GLY A 155 7.94 -8.66 4.70
CA GLY A 155 8.37 -7.26 4.60
C GLY A 155 9.52 -6.91 5.54
N PRO A 156 9.81 -5.62 5.73
CA PRO A 156 10.88 -5.15 6.59
C PRO A 156 10.66 -5.52 8.05
N SER A 157 11.76 -5.79 8.77
CA SER A 157 11.71 -6.01 10.22
C SER A 157 11.53 -4.72 11.03
N ASP A 158 11.96 -3.58 10.46
CA ASP A 158 11.76 -2.26 11.05
C ASP A 158 10.30 -1.79 10.85
N PRO A 159 9.51 -1.60 11.92
CA PRO A 159 8.13 -1.11 11.83
C PRO A 159 8.02 0.28 11.17
N GLN A 160 9.07 1.10 11.21
CA GLN A 160 9.09 2.42 10.57
C GLN A 160 9.21 2.32 9.04
N ALA A 161 9.77 1.22 8.55
CA ALA A 161 9.87 0.92 7.12
C ALA A 161 8.62 0.19 6.58
N CYS A 162 7.55 0.09 7.39
CA CYS A 162 6.30 -0.57 7.02
C CYS A 162 5.11 0.37 7.10
N LEU A 163 4.13 0.16 6.21
CA LEU A 163 2.81 0.79 6.32
C LEU A 163 2.16 0.42 7.67
N PRO A 164 1.58 1.40 8.40
CA PRO A 164 1.05 1.16 9.74
C PRO A 164 -0.28 0.40 9.75
N ASN A 165 -0.99 0.35 8.61
CA ASN A 165 -2.37 -0.10 8.49
C ASN A 165 -2.52 -1.47 7.84
N MET A 166 -1.47 -2.28 7.80
CA MET A 166 -1.52 -3.63 7.24
C MET A 166 -0.48 -4.55 7.86
N LEU A 167 -0.75 -5.84 7.75
CA LEU A 167 0.16 -6.92 8.10
C LEU A 167 0.10 -7.99 7.02
N SER A 168 1.26 -8.37 6.49
CA SER A 168 1.42 -9.56 5.65
C SER A 168 2.22 -10.59 6.42
N PHE A 169 1.72 -11.81 6.51
CA PHE A 169 2.40 -12.90 7.18
C PHE A 169 2.18 -14.23 6.46
N SER A 170 3.13 -15.13 6.61
CA SER A 170 3.09 -16.46 6.03
C SER A 170 3.13 -17.51 7.12
N ILE A 171 2.35 -18.57 6.95
CA ILE A 171 2.37 -19.79 7.76
C ILE A 171 2.50 -20.96 6.79
N PRO A 172 3.73 -21.46 6.55
CA PRO A 172 3.94 -22.68 5.75
C PRO A 172 3.12 -23.84 6.29
N GLY A 173 2.64 -24.69 5.42
CA GLY A 173 1.81 -25.85 5.78
C GLY A 173 0.30 -25.60 5.75
N VAL A 174 -0.15 -24.33 5.52
CA VAL A 174 -1.58 -24.03 5.37
C VAL A 174 -1.91 -23.48 3.98
N GLU A 175 -3.15 -23.66 3.55
CA GLU A 175 -3.71 -23.10 2.31
C GLU A 175 -4.58 -21.88 2.67
N ALA A 176 -3.98 -20.68 2.59
CA ALA A 176 -4.65 -19.43 2.99
C ALA A 176 -5.98 -19.20 2.24
N ALA A 177 -6.06 -19.53 0.95
CA ALA A 177 -7.30 -19.37 0.18
C ALA A 177 -8.44 -20.22 0.73
N GLY A 178 -8.16 -21.45 1.16
CA GLY A 178 -9.14 -22.33 1.79
C GLY A 178 -9.64 -21.80 3.14
N ILE A 179 -8.72 -21.31 3.98
CA ILE A 179 -9.06 -20.70 5.29
C ILE A 179 -9.89 -19.43 5.09
N ILE A 180 -9.50 -18.55 4.16
CA ILE A 180 -10.25 -17.33 3.84
C ILE A 180 -11.68 -17.67 3.38
N GLY A 181 -11.84 -18.72 2.57
CA GLY A 181 -13.16 -19.21 2.18
C GLY A 181 -14.03 -19.68 3.35
N GLN A 182 -13.43 -20.29 4.38
CA GLN A 182 -14.13 -20.76 5.58
C GLN A 182 -14.59 -19.61 6.49
N VAL A 183 -13.75 -18.57 6.66
CA VAL A 183 -14.03 -17.46 7.58
C VAL A 183 -14.61 -16.23 6.90
N GLY A 184 -14.77 -16.24 5.59
CA GLY A 184 -15.09 -15.06 4.76
C GLY A 184 -16.45 -14.41 5.05
N ASN A 185 -17.35 -15.09 5.76
CA ASN A 185 -18.60 -14.52 6.26
C ASN A 185 -18.44 -13.76 7.60
N GLN A 186 -17.29 -13.85 8.24
CA GLN A 186 -16.98 -13.23 9.52
C GLN A 186 -15.80 -12.24 9.41
N VAL A 187 -14.78 -12.58 8.63
CA VAL A 187 -13.55 -11.78 8.49
C VAL A 187 -13.17 -11.63 7.03
N ALA A 188 -13.05 -10.37 6.59
CA ALA A 188 -12.60 -10.04 5.24
C ALA A 188 -11.07 -9.85 5.22
N VAL A 189 -10.35 -10.83 4.71
CA VAL A 189 -8.89 -10.80 4.53
C VAL A 189 -8.52 -11.23 3.11
N SER A 190 -7.28 -10.99 2.69
CA SER A 190 -6.78 -11.41 1.37
C SER A 190 -5.68 -12.45 1.51
N SER A 191 -5.58 -13.35 0.55
CA SER A 191 -4.36 -14.14 0.35
C SER A 191 -3.29 -13.29 -0.33
N GLY A 192 -2.01 -13.57 -0.08
CA GLY A 192 -0.89 -12.89 -0.75
C GLY A 192 -0.84 -13.10 -2.27
N SER A 193 -1.58 -14.10 -2.79
CA SER A 193 -1.64 -14.44 -4.22
C SER A 193 -2.85 -13.88 -4.97
N ALA A 194 -3.75 -13.15 -4.30
CA ALA A 194 -5.06 -12.77 -4.85
C ALA A 194 -5.02 -11.85 -6.10
N CYS A 195 -3.88 -11.24 -6.43
CA CYS A 195 -3.76 -10.33 -7.57
C CYS A 195 -3.07 -10.90 -8.81
N HIS A 196 -2.59 -12.16 -8.77
CA HIS A 196 -1.84 -12.73 -9.89
C HIS A 196 -2.45 -14.06 -10.35
N THR A 197 -3.44 -13.97 -11.22
CA THR A 197 -3.99 -15.13 -11.97
C THR A 197 -3.08 -15.58 -13.13
N GLY A 198 -1.85 -15.06 -13.21
CA GLY A 198 -0.85 -15.45 -14.23
C GLY A 198 -0.20 -16.78 -13.90
N LYS A 199 -0.01 -17.62 -14.93
CA LYS A 199 0.53 -18.98 -14.87
C LYS A 199 1.95 -19.11 -14.27
N ASP A 200 2.68 -18.01 -14.04
CA ASP A 200 4.11 -18.04 -13.70
C ASP A 200 4.42 -17.67 -12.23
N GLY A 201 3.42 -17.57 -11.34
CA GLY A 201 3.65 -17.40 -9.89
C GLY A 201 4.51 -16.19 -9.50
N GLY A 202 4.75 -15.25 -10.43
CA GLY A 202 5.52 -14.03 -10.19
C GLY A 202 4.72 -13.04 -9.37
N GLY A 203 5.26 -12.60 -8.24
CA GLY A 203 4.68 -11.59 -7.36
C GLY A 203 5.74 -11.13 -6.38
N VAL A 204 5.37 -10.19 -5.52
CA VAL A 204 6.31 -9.62 -4.54
C VAL A 204 6.93 -10.71 -3.66
N LEU A 205 6.13 -11.66 -3.17
CA LEU A 205 6.62 -12.76 -2.32
C LEU A 205 7.61 -13.67 -3.06
N HIS A 206 7.39 -13.92 -4.37
CA HIS A 206 8.34 -14.67 -5.19
C HIS A 206 9.66 -13.89 -5.36
N ALA A 207 9.57 -12.60 -5.67
CA ALA A 207 10.75 -11.74 -5.79
C ALA A 207 11.54 -11.61 -4.47
N MET A 208 10.86 -11.79 -3.33
CA MET A 208 11.48 -11.87 -2.00
C MET A 208 12.11 -13.26 -1.70
N GLY A 209 12.05 -14.21 -2.63
CA GLY A 209 12.59 -15.56 -2.43
C GLY A 209 11.76 -16.45 -1.51
N LYS A 210 10.48 -16.11 -1.26
CA LYS A 210 9.60 -16.98 -0.46
C LYS A 210 9.30 -18.28 -1.18
N THR A 211 9.36 -19.39 -0.45
CA THR A 211 9.00 -20.72 -0.99
C THR A 211 7.53 -20.75 -1.45
N GLU A 212 7.19 -21.68 -2.31
CA GLU A 212 5.81 -21.85 -2.78
C GLU A 212 4.86 -22.13 -1.60
N GLU A 213 5.28 -22.98 -0.69
CA GLU A 213 4.55 -23.31 0.53
C GLU A 213 4.26 -22.06 1.39
N ALA A 214 5.27 -21.21 1.65
CA ALA A 214 5.08 -19.95 2.36
C ALA A 214 4.14 -18.99 1.61
N ARG A 215 4.22 -18.93 0.29
CA ARG A 215 3.32 -18.11 -0.54
C ARG A 215 1.86 -18.58 -0.47
N ARG A 216 1.61 -19.88 -0.49
CA ARG A 216 0.27 -20.46 -0.34
C ARG A 216 -0.32 -20.19 1.03
N GLY A 217 0.52 -20.22 2.08
CA GLY A 217 0.14 -19.90 3.46
C GLY A 217 0.19 -18.42 3.80
N THR A 218 0.17 -17.50 2.81
CA THR A 218 0.27 -16.06 3.07
C THR A 218 -1.09 -15.41 3.20
N PHE A 219 -1.23 -14.62 4.25
CA PHE A 219 -2.37 -13.74 4.53
C PHE A 219 -1.92 -12.29 4.49
N ARG A 220 -2.80 -11.42 3.97
CA ARG A 220 -2.68 -9.97 4.11
C ARG A 220 -3.94 -9.43 4.77
N VAL A 221 -3.74 -8.78 5.90
CA VAL A 221 -4.79 -8.12 6.67
C VAL A 221 -4.57 -6.61 6.60
N SER A 222 -5.64 -5.84 6.51
CA SER A 222 -5.60 -4.39 6.48
C SER A 222 -6.73 -3.82 7.33
N TRP A 223 -6.48 -2.69 7.95
CA TRP A 223 -7.44 -1.95 8.76
C TRP A 223 -7.42 -0.47 8.42
N GLY A 224 -8.44 0.24 8.85
CA GLY A 224 -8.58 1.67 8.67
C GLY A 224 -8.82 2.40 9.99
N PHE A 225 -9.02 3.70 9.89
CA PHE A 225 -9.33 4.54 11.06
C PHE A 225 -10.60 4.10 11.80
N ALA A 226 -11.62 3.65 11.05
CA ALA A 226 -12.89 3.18 11.61
C ALA A 226 -12.84 1.76 12.19
N SER A 227 -11.75 1.01 12.03
CA SER A 227 -11.61 -0.33 12.62
C SER A 227 -11.46 -0.23 14.13
N LEU A 228 -12.27 -0.95 14.87
CA LEU A 228 -12.19 -1.00 16.33
C LEU A 228 -11.17 -2.07 16.77
N GLU A 229 -10.49 -1.84 17.88
CA GLU A 229 -9.52 -2.82 18.42
C GLU A 229 -10.18 -4.15 18.80
N GLU A 230 -11.41 -4.10 19.33
CA GLU A 230 -12.19 -5.29 19.66
C GLU A 230 -12.50 -6.13 18.43
N ASP A 231 -12.88 -5.50 17.30
CA ASP A 231 -13.11 -6.20 16.02
C ASP A 231 -11.81 -6.84 15.49
N LEU A 232 -10.68 -6.14 15.65
CA LEU A 232 -9.38 -6.67 15.23
C LEU A 232 -8.93 -7.87 16.08
N ARG A 233 -9.18 -7.84 17.40
CA ARG A 233 -8.92 -8.98 18.28
C ARG A 233 -9.77 -10.18 17.91
N GLU A 234 -11.07 -9.97 17.66
CA GLU A 234 -11.97 -11.04 17.28
C GLU A 234 -11.62 -11.62 15.90
N ALA A 235 -11.33 -10.75 14.92
CA ALA A 235 -10.88 -11.18 13.60
C ALA A 235 -9.58 -12.01 13.66
N ALA A 236 -8.62 -11.59 14.49
CA ALA A 236 -7.38 -12.30 14.71
C ALA A 236 -7.63 -13.68 15.34
N ARG A 237 -8.51 -13.76 16.33
CA ARG A 237 -8.90 -15.00 17.01
C ARG A 237 -9.59 -15.98 16.05
N ILE A 238 -10.56 -15.49 15.27
CA ILE A 238 -11.27 -16.31 14.26
C ILE A 238 -10.28 -16.89 13.26
N LEU A 239 -9.39 -16.04 12.73
CA LEU A 239 -8.38 -16.44 11.75
C LEU A 239 -7.38 -17.42 12.36
N GLY A 240 -6.87 -17.13 13.55
CA GLY A 240 -5.91 -17.98 14.27
C GLY A 240 -6.46 -19.38 14.58
N VAL A 241 -7.69 -19.46 15.04
CA VAL A 241 -8.37 -20.75 15.30
C VAL A 241 -8.55 -21.54 13.99
N ALA A 242 -8.91 -20.88 12.88
CA ALA A 242 -9.05 -21.57 11.59
C ALA A 242 -7.71 -22.08 11.07
N ILE A 243 -6.64 -21.31 11.24
CA ILE A 243 -5.26 -21.71 10.90
C ILE A 243 -4.82 -22.88 11.77
N ALA A 244 -5.00 -22.82 13.09
CA ALA A 244 -4.61 -23.87 14.04
C ALA A 244 -5.25 -25.20 13.69
N LYS A 245 -6.53 -25.22 13.28
CA LYS A 245 -7.25 -26.43 12.84
C LYS A 245 -6.64 -27.08 11.59
N GLN A 246 -5.95 -26.33 10.76
CA GLN A 246 -5.31 -26.87 9.55
C GLN A 246 -3.88 -27.36 9.82
N LEU A 247 -3.24 -26.85 10.87
CA LEU A 247 -1.90 -27.26 11.30
C LEU A 247 -1.89 -28.53 12.13
N GLY A 248 -2.96 -28.83 12.85
CA GLY A 248 -3.02 -29.95 13.79
C GLY A 248 -4.06 -30.93 13.65
#